data_5c5a794d68ace7ba08f8c6b3ffb58f1d
#
_entry.id   5c5a794d68ace7ba08f8c6b3ffb58f1d
#
_cell.length_a   1.000
_cell.length_b   1.000
_cell.length_c   1.000
_cell.angle_alpha   90.00
_cell.angle_beta   90.00
_cell.angle_gamma   90.00
#
_symmetry.space_group_name_H-M   'P 1'
#
loop_
_entity.id
_entity.type
_entity.pdbx_description
1 polymer ?
#
loop_
_entity_poly.entity_id
_entity_poly.type
_entity_poly.pdbx_seq_one_letter_code
_entity_poly.pdbx_strand_id
1 'polypeptide(L)'
;MPFIRTLIKDLAARGRLQDTVIVTLSEFGRTIRLNNNAGRDHNPGLWSVMIAGGNIIGGQVYGKTSPDATSIVENPVTVGDLFATIYAGLGFDKDAQTRDPFGRPSLLAGEKSTAIKAILKA
;
A
#
# COMPACT_ATOMS: atom_id res chain seq x y z
N MET A 1 -13.49 8.44 7.08
CA MET A 1 -13.85 8.34 5.64
C MET A 1 -15.10 7.48 5.46
N PRO A 2 -16.30 8.07 5.48
CA PRO A 2 -17.54 7.27 5.40
C PRO A 2 -17.71 6.52 4.09
N PHE A 3 -17.28 7.08 2.96
CA PHE A 3 -17.42 6.45 1.64
C PHE A 3 -16.58 5.17 1.47
N ILE A 4 -15.36 5.10 2.00
CA ILE A 4 -14.53 3.87 1.92
C ILE A 4 -15.15 2.75 2.76
N ARG A 5 -15.62 3.09 3.96
CA ARG A 5 -16.35 2.13 4.82
C ARG A 5 -17.59 1.59 4.10
N THR A 6 -18.34 2.47 3.43
CA THR A 6 -19.53 2.09 2.68
C THR A 6 -19.17 1.18 1.51
N LEU A 7 -18.14 1.53 0.74
CA LEU A 7 -17.64 0.71 -0.37
C LEU A 7 -17.23 -0.70 0.10
N ILE A 8 -16.44 -0.79 1.18
CA ILE A 8 -16.02 -2.09 1.73
C ILE A 8 -17.22 -2.92 2.17
N LYS A 9 -18.20 -2.31 2.85
CA LYS A 9 -19.43 -3.00 3.28
C LYS A 9 -20.29 -3.47 2.11
N ASP A 10 -20.44 -2.64 1.08
CA ASP A 10 -21.22 -2.99 -0.11
C ASP A 10 -20.55 -4.17 -0.87
N LEU A 11 -19.24 -4.10 -1.10
CA LEU A 11 -18.51 -5.19 -1.72
C LEU A 11 -18.57 -6.48 -0.91
N ALA A 12 -18.47 -6.39 0.42
CA ALA A 12 -18.61 -7.56 1.29
C ALA A 12 -20.03 -8.16 1.23
N ALA A 13 -21.07 -7.33 1.26
CA ALA A 13 -22.46 -7.77 1.16
C ALA A 13 -22.78 -8.45 -0.18
N ARG A 14 -22.10 -8.05 -1.25
CA ARG A 14 -22.22 -8.66 -2.59
C ARG A 14 -21.30 -9.85 -2.81
N GLY A 15 -20.49 -10.26 -1.82
CA GLY A 15 -19.51 -11.31 -1.97
C GLY A 15 -18.36 -10.98 -2.94
N ARG A 16 -18.06 -9.70 -3.18
CA ARG A 16 -17.05 -9.23 -4.15
C ARG A 16 -15.78 -8.68 -3.50
N LEU A 17 -15.74 -8.61 -2.17
CA LEU A 17 -14.58 -8.03 -1.47
C LEU A 17 -13.34 -8.91 -1.63
N GLN A 18 -13.48 -10.22 -1.74
CA GLN A 18 -12.37 -11.14 -1.99
C GLN A 18 -11.79 -11.04 -3.41
N ASP A 19 -12.55 -10.51 -4.37
CA ASP A 19 -12.12 -10.32 -5.76
C ASP A 19 -11.66 -8.89 -6.03
N THR A 20 -11.61 -8.06 -5.00
CA THR A 20 -11.33 -6.62 -5.14
C THR A 20 -10.29 -6.20 -4.12
N VAL A 21 -9.20 -5.59 -4.59
CA VAL A 21 -8.24 -4.90 -3.70
C VAL A 21 -8.51 -3.40 -3.75
N ILE A 22 -8.73 -2.81 -2.58
CA ILE A 22 -8.95 -1.37 -2.41
C ILE A 22 -7.68 -0.80 -1.80
N VAL A 23 -7.11 0.23 -2.44
CA VAL A 23 -5.93 0.95 -1.94
C VAL A 23 -6.24 2.43 -1.88
N THR A 24 -5.95 3.07 -0.74
CA THR A 24 -5.89 4.53 -0.65
C THR A 24 -4.47 4.93 -0.32
N LEU A 25 -3.92 5.78 -1.14
CA LEU A 25 -2.55 6.26 -0.98
C LEU A 25 -2.45 7.72 -1.44
N SER A 26 -1.39 8.38 -1.01
CA SER A 26 -0.91 9.63 -1.56
C SER A 26 0.51 9.44 -2.08
N GLU A 27 1.03 10.38 -2.81
CA GLU A 27 2.41 10.31 -3.34
C GLU A 27 3.46 10.68 -2.28
N PHE A 28 3.08 11.42 -1.23
CA PHE A 28 3.92 11.80 -0.10
C PHE A 28 3.09 12.10 1.14
N GLY A 29 3.75 12.13 2.30
CA GLY A 29 3.19 12.65 3.54
C GLY A 29 3.44 14.13 3.73
N ARG A 30 3.20 14.62 4.94
CA ARG A 30 3.42 16.03 5.32
C ARG A 30 4.25 16.12 6.58
N THR A 31 5.05 17.17 6.69
CA THR A 31 5.80 17.47 7.92
C THR A 31 4.84 17.78 9.07
N ILE A 32 5.19 17.38 10.29
CA ILE A 32 4.43 17.77 11.48
C ILE A 32 4.62 19.26 11.75
N ARG A 33 5.82 19.77 11.54
CA ARG A 33 6.15 21.18 11.72
C ARG A 33 5.51 22.04 10.63
N LEU A 34 4.93 23.17 11.05
CA LEU A 34 4.44 24.19 10.14
C LEU A 34 5.62 24.98 9.56
N ASN A 35 5.52 25.35 8.31
CA ASN A 35 6.44 26.27 7.64
C ASN A 35 6.04 27.74 7.88
N ASN A 36 6.83 28.66 7.33
CA ASN A 36 6.62 30.11 7.50
C ASN A 36 5.30 30.63 6.89
N ASN A 37 4.65 29.85 6.04
CA ASN A 37 3.36 30.17 5.41
C ASN A 37 2.17 29.49 6.12
N ALA A 38 2.35 29.03 7.37
CA ALA A 38 1.36 28.27 8.15
C ALA A 38 0.87 26.98 7.46
N GLY A 39 1.66 26.44 6.51
CA GLY A 39 1.42 25.20 5.81
C GLY A 39 2.35 24.08 6.30
N ARG A 40 2.22 22.91 5.71
CA ARG A 40 3.10 21.76 5.95
C ARG A 40 3.81 21.38 4.66
N ASP A 41 5.11 21.21 4.73
CA ASP A 41 5.92 20.80 3.59
C ASP A 41 5.68 19.34 3.23
N HIS A 42 6.07 18.95 2.02
CA HIS A 42 6.06 17.57 1.57
C HIS A 42 7.06 16.75 2.36
N ASN A 43 6.66 15.53 2.75
CA ASN A 43 7.54 14.56 3.36
C ASN A 43 7.51 13.25 2.53
N PRO A 44 8.39 13.10 1.55
CA PRO A 44 8.40 11.93 0.67
C PRO A 44 8.87 10.65 1.37
N GLY A 45 9.50 10.77 2.53
CA GLY A 45 9.99 9.63 3.30
C GLY A 45 8.92 8.94 4.17
N LEU A 46 7.79 9.58 4.40
CA LEU A 46 6.77 9.09 5.33
C LEU A 46 5.36 9.40 4.85
N TRP A 47 4.55 8.38 4.64
CA TRP A 47 3.09 8.53 4.45
C TRP A 47 2.36 7.26 4.88
N SER A 48 1.05 7.35 4.95
CA SER A 48 0.19 6.23 5.32
C SER A 48 -0.59 5.73 4.11
N VAL A 49 -0.72 4.43 4.02
CA VAL A 49 -1.48 3.73 2.99
C VAL A 49 -2.54 2.88 3.69
N MET A 50 -3.74 2.81 3.14
CA MET A 50 -4.75 1.82 3.54
C MET A 50 -4.93 0.82 2.41
N ILE A 51 -4.95 -0.47 2.76
CA ILE A 51 -5.22 -1.56 1.83
C ILE A 51 -6.28 -2.49 2.41
N ALA A 52 -7.20 -2.96 1.59
CA ALA A 52 -8.27 -3.87 2.01
C ALA A 52 -8.74 -4.77 0.87
N GLY A 53 -9.38 -5.88 1.21
CA GLY A 53 -9.96 -6.82 0.24
C GLY A 53 -8.96 -7.79 -0.38
N GLY A 54 -9.39 -8.59 -1.34
CA GLY A 54 -8.55 -9.64 -1.93
C GLY A 54 -8.00 -10.60 -0.86
N ASN A 55 -6.75 -10.96 -0.99
CA ASN A 55 -6.02 -11.79 -0.02
C ASN A 55 -5.41 -10.98 1.15
N ILE A 56 -5.88 -9.74 1.40
CA ILE A 56 -5.38 -8.91 2.50
C ILE A 56 -6.05 -9.29 3.81
N ILE A 57 -5.27 -9.44 4.88
CA ILE A 57 -5.75 -9.58 6.26
C ILE A 57 -6.00 -8.18 6.81
N GLY A 58 -7.27 -7.83 7.00
CA GLY A 58 -7.66 -6.53 7.55
C GLY A 58 -7.53 -6.43 9.07
N GLY A 59 -7.78 -5.24 9.61
CA GLY A 59 -7.87 -4.99 11.05
C GLY A 59 -6.52 -4.87 11.77
N GLN A 60 -5.44 -4.66 11.04
CA GLN A 60 -4.09 -4.51 11.59
C GLN A 60 -3.37 -3.27 11.06
N VAL A 61 -2.32 -2.88 11.75
CA VAL A 61 -1.38 -1.84 11.32
C VAL A 61 -0.02 -2.49 11.12
N TYR A 62 0.62 -2.16 9.99
CA TYR A 62 1.96 -2.62 9.66
C TYR A 62 2.88 -1.42 9.45
N GLY A 63 4.03 -1.44 10.08
CA GLY A 63 4.94 -0.30 10.11
C GLY A 63 4.63 0.70 11.22
N LYS A 64 5.65 1.45 11.62
CA LYS A 64 5.54 2.47 12.67
C LYS A 64 6.54 3.59 12.45
N THR A 65 6.09 4.80 12.69
CA THR A 65 6.95 5.99 12.70
C THR A 65 7.41 6.33 14.12
N SER A 66 8.49 7.09 14.20
CA SER A 66 8.89 7.76 15.45
C SER A 66 7.78 8.68 15.96
N PRO A 67 7.74 8.99 17.26
CA PRO A 67 6.71 9.85 17.86
C PRO A 67 6.64 11.26 17.23
N ASP A 68 7.77 11.75 16.74
CA ASP A 68 7.90 13.03 16.04
C ASP A 68 7.67 12.94 14.53
N ALA A 69 7.31 11.74 14.03
CA ALA A 69 7.07 11.42 12.62
C ALA A 69 8.17 11.93 11.67
N THR A 70 9.42 11.79 12.08
CA THR A 70 10.59 12.13 11.25
C THR A 70 11.24 10.91 10.60
N SER A 71 11.00 9.71 11.13
CA SER A 71 11.60 8.46 10.66
C SER A 71 10.65 7.27 10.78
N ILE A 72 10.94 6.20 10.04
CA ILE A 72 10.29 4.90 10.21
C ILE A 72 11.15 4.10 11.20
N VAL A 73 10.54 3.57 12.25
CA VAL A 73 11.24 2.82 13.32
C VAL A 73 10.96 1.33 13.31
N GLU A 74 9.85 0.90 12.70
CA GLU A 74 9.51 -0.52 12.56
C GLU A 74 8.94 -0.81 11.17
N ASN A 75 9.34 -1.95 10.61
CA ASN A 75 8.79 -2.51 9.37
C ASN A 75 8.70 -1.48 8.23
N PRO A 76 9.81 -0.92 7.76
CA PRO A 76 9.80 -0.01 6.62
C PRO A 76 9.25 -0.72 5.38
N VAL A 77 8.45 0.00 4.60
CA VAL A 77 7.84 -0.48 3.35
C VAL A 77 8.28 0.43 2.22
N THR A 78 8.88 -0.13 1.20
CA THR A 78 9.20 0.59 -0.03
C THR A 78 7.97 0.67 -0.94
N VAL A 79 8.01 1.55 -1.94
CA VAL A 79 6.97 1.60 -2.98
C VAL A 79 6.87 0.26 -3.71
N GLY A 80 8.01 -0.38 -4.01
CA GLY A 80 8.05 -1.70 -4.63
C GLY A 80 7.37 -2.77 -3.78
N ASP A 81 7.62 -2.79 -2.46
CA ASP A 81 6.98 -3.73 -1.52
C ASP A 81 5.47 -3.52 -1.44
N LEU A 82 5.02 -2.27 -1.49
CA LEU A 82 3.60 -1.95 -1.56
C LEU A 82 2.96 -2.54 -2.82
N PHE A 83 3.55 -2.31 -4.00
CA PHE A 83 3.05 -2.88 -5.26
C PHE A 83 3.11 -4.40 -5.27
N ALA A 84 4.19 -5.01 -4.79
CA ALA A 84 4.28 -6.45 -4.63
C ALA A 84 3.15 -7.00 -3.73
N THR A 85 2.82 -6.28 -2.67
CA THR A 85 1.72 -6.65 -1.76
C THR A 85 0.35 -6.50 -2.44
N ILE A 86 0.15 -5.46 -3.24
CA ILE A 86 -1.09 -5.26 -4.03
C ILE A 86 -1.28 -6.41 -5.02
N TYR A 87 -0.23 -6.77 -5.78
CA TYR A 87 -0.30 -7.86 -6.74
C TYR A 87 -0.53 -9.21 -6.06
N ALA A 88 0.15 -9.48 -4.94
CA ALA A 88 -0.10 -10.68 -4.15
C ALA A 88 -1.54 -10.71 -3.57
N GLY A 89 -2.05 -9.55 -3.14
CA GLY A 89 -3.44 -9.39 -2.71
C GLY A 89 -4.46 -9.72 -3.80
N LEU A 90 -4.11 -9.48 -5.05
CA LEU A 90 -4.90 -9.84 -6.25
C LEU A 90 -4.66 -11.30 -6.70
N GLY A 91 -3.76 -12.04 -6.06
CA GLY A 91 -3.44 -13.41 -6.40
C GLY A 91 -2.40 -13.60 -7.50
N PHE A 92 -1.66 -12.55 -7.88
CA PHE A 92 -0.54 -12.68 -8.81
C PHE A 92 0.67 -13.33 -8.13
N ASP A 93 1.38 -14.16 -8.89
CA ASP A 93 2.66 -14.72 -8.47
C ASP A 93 3.71 -13.59 -8.31
N LYS A 94 4.66 -13.78 -7.39
CA LYS A 94 5.77 -12.85 -7.16
C LYS A 94 6.64 -12.63 -8.40
N ASP A 95 6.72 -13.64 -9.28
CA ASP A 95 7.50 -13.62 -10.50
C ASP A 95 6.67 -13.24 -11.75
N ALA A 96 5.44 -12.75 -11.53
CA ALA A 96 4.57 -12.30 -12.61
C ALA A 96 5.23 -11.15 -13.40
N GLN A 97 5.22 -11.27 -14.71
CA GLN A 97 5.91 -10.36 -15.63
C GLN A 97 4.94 -9.76 -16.64
N THR A 98 5.26 -8.56 -17.06
CA THR A 98 4.74 -7.95 -18.29
C THR A 98 5.86 -7.82 -19.31
N ARG A 99 5.52 -7.39 -20.52
CA ARG A 99 6.51 -7.07 -21.56
C ARG A 99 6.34 -5.61 -21.99
N ASP A 100 7.48 -4.95 -22.18
CA ASP A 100 7.49 -3.62 -22.76
C ASP A 100 7.17 -3.67 -24.28
N PRO A 101 6.99 -2.53 -24.95
CA PRO A 101 6.74 -2.48 -26.39
C PRO A 101 7.81 -3.13 -27.26
N PHE A 102 9.00 -3.34 -26.72
CA PHE A 102 10.14 -4.01 -27.40
C PHE A 102 10.25 -5.50 -27.06
N GLY A 103 9.27 -6.05 -26.32
CA GLY A 103 9.22 -7.46 -25.95
C GLY A 103 10.08 -7.86 -24.75
N ARG A 104 10.75 -6.90 -24.06
CA ARG A 104 11.60 -7.20 -22.90
C ARG A 104 10.73 -7.50 -21.68
N PRO A 105 11.01 -8.59 -20.95
CA PRO A 105 10.27 -8.93 -19.73
C PRO A 105 10.58 -7.92 -18.61
N SER A 106 9.57 -7.61 -17.81
CA SER A 106 9.69 -6.76 -16.62
C SER A 106 8.78 -7.33 -15.52
N LEU A 107 9.30 -7.48 -14.31
CA LEU A 107 8.52 -7.89 -13.15
C LEU A 107 7.49 -6.81 -12.82
N LEU A 108 6.25 -7.20 -12.52
CA LEU A 108 5.16 -6.27 -12.21
C LEU A 108 5.48 -5.34 -11.04
N ALA A 109 6.10 -5.88 -9.99
CA ALA A 109 6.45 -5.11 -8.79
C ALA A 109 7.90 -4.60 -8.77
N GLY A 110 8.73 -4.95 -9.77
CA GLY A 110 10.16 -4.63 -9.82
C GLY A 110 11.05 -5.67 -9.15
N GLU A 111 12.34 -5.67 -9.50
CA GLU A 111 13.28 -6.75 -9.17
C GLU A 111 13.63 -6.91 -7.67
N LYS A 112 13.52 -5.84 -6.89
CA LYS A 112 13.92 -5.83 -5.46
C LYS A 112 12.75 -5.75 -4.49
N SER A 113 11.53 -5.95 -4.98
CA SER A 113 10.32 -5.81 -4.19
C SER A 113 9.93 -7.10 -3.50
N THR A 114 9.42 -7.01 -2.29
CA THR A 114 8.95 -8.14 -1.49
C THR A 114 7.57 -7.85 -0.92
N ALA A 115 6.60 -8.72 -1.20
CA ALA A 115 5.26 -8.58 -0.62
C ALA A 115 5.30 -8.73 0.90
N ILE A 116 4.50 -7.94 1.60
CA ILE A 116 4.38 -7.93 3.06
C ILE A 116 3.56 -9.14 3.50
N LYS A 117 4.23 -10.27 3.72
CA LYS A 117 3.57 -11.53 4.09
C LYS A 117 2.71 -11.43 5.35
N ALA A 118 3.07 -10.57 6.29
CA ALA A 118 2.34 -10.41 7.55
C ALA A 118 0.90 -9.92 7.39
N ILE A 119 0.58 -9.30 6.25
CA ILE A 119 -0.77 -8.81 5.95
C ILE A 119 -1.46 -9.58 4.81
N LEU A 120 -0.89 -10.69 4.36
CA LEU A 120 -1.45 -11.54 3.32
C LEU A 120 -1.98 -12.85 3.92
N LYS A 121 -3.12 -13.31 3.41
CA LYS A 121 -3.63 -14.65 3.71
C LYS A 121 -2.68 -15.69 3.14
N ALA A 122 -2.53 -16.80 3.87
CA ALA A 122 -1.76 -17.96 3.42
C ALA A 122 -2.45 -18.65 2.23
#